data_f50d8ccdabb3564855bb4a090b610641
#
_entry.id   f50d8ccdabb3564855bb4a090b610641
#
_cell.length_a   1.000
_cell.length_b   1.000
_cell.length_c   1.000
_cell.angle_alpha   90.00
_cell.angle_beta   90.00
_cell.angle_gamma   90.00
#
_symmetry.space_group_name_H-M   'P 1'
#
loop_
_entity.id
_entity.type
_entity.pdbx_description
1 polymer ?
#
loop_
_entity_poly.entity_id
_entity_poly.type
_entity_poly.pdbx_seq_one_letter_code
_entity_poly.pdbx_strand_id
1 'polypeptide(L)'
;INDSSAVGIKQEAVPKKLRGPKGTHVKVAIHRTGEKNLIDFDITRDKIPLYSVDVSYMINQEVGYISVNRFSATTYNEFVDGITKLQSQGLKKLIVDLRNNGGGLMDQAVKMVDELLPNAGKKIVYTKARRPEFSEEYTSRGQGKFASIPIIILVNAGSASASEIVSGAIQDWDRGLIVGETTFGKGLVQRQFELPDKSAFRLTIARYYTPSGRLIQRPYGKDLDAYRKEAFERKEEEGDNVEHNIEINKIQAEEKDSTKPVFQTASGRKVYGGGGITPDYIVKAERASTLFVQILGKGVFREYALGYIDKFGKQIQNDYGKDLKKYLADFTTSDAMLSDFETLAKKKGVEIDSVQFEKDKIDFRTRIKAEIARIDWGNEGWFSVYSSDDHQLQKALGLFPEAAKIAGLN
;
A
#
# COMPACT_ATOMS: atom_id res chain seq x y z
N ILE A 1 -17.51 -9.62 28.60
CA ILE A 1 -17.89 -10.34 27.40
C ILE A 1 -18.68 -11.57 27.81
N ASN A 2 -19.94 -11.69 27.39
CA ASN A 2 -20.85 -12.77 27.80
C ASN A 2 -20.82 -13.01 29.32
N ASP A 3 -21.07 -11.97 30.11
CA ASP A 3 -21.10 -11.92 31.58
C ASP A 3 -19.78 -12.31 32.29
N SER A 4 -18.69 -12.49 31.51
CA SER A 4 -17.35 -12.72 32.05
C SER A 4 -16.52 -11.43 32.02
N SER A 5 -15.78 -11.13 33.11
CA SER A 5 -14.89 -9.98 33.16
C SER A 5 -13.79 -10.08 32.08
N ALA A 6 -13.56 -8.98 31.40
CA ALA A 6 -12.47 -8.81 30.45
C ALA A 6 -11.37 -7.87 30.99
N VAL A 7 -11.42 -7.49 32.26
CA VAL A 7 -10.40 -6.66 32.91
C VAL A 7 -9.09 -7.45 32.95
N GLY A 8 -8.00 -6.87 32.43
CA GLY A 8 -6.68 -7.51 32.37
C GLY A 8 -6.53 -8.63 31.34
N ILE A 9 -7.53 -8.85 30.46
CA ILE A 9 -7.42 -9.85 29.41
C ILE A 9 -6.30 -9.47 28.43
N LYS A 10 -5.48 -10.46 28.06
CA LYS A 10 -4.46 -10.26 27.02
C LYS A 10 -5.12 -9.95 25.67
N GLN A 11 -4.57 -8.99 24.92
CA GLN A 11 -5.13 -8.55 23.62
C GLN A 11 -5.34 -9.70 22.65
N GLU A 12 -4.46 -10.71 22.63
CA GLU A 12 -4.56 -11.90 21.77
C GLU A 12 -5.73 -12.82 22.12
N ALA A 13 -6.24 -12.75 23.35
CA ALA A 13 -7.38 -13.57 23.80
C ALA A 13 -8.73 -12.91 23.48
N VAL A 14 -8.77 -11.60 23.21
CA VAL A 14 -9.99 -10.87 22.89
C VAL A 14 -10.68 -11.42 21.64
N PRO A 15 -9.97 -11.62 20.48
CA PRO A 15 -10.60 -12.19 19.29
C PRO A 15 -11.21 -13.57 19.51
N LYS A 16 -10.59 -14.42 20.36
CA LYS A 16 -11.11 -15.76 20.66
C LYS A 16 -12.45 -15.73 21.38
N LYS A 17 -12.70 -14.71 22.21
CA LYS A 17 -13.98 -14.52 22.93
C LYS A 17 -15.05 -13.82 22.07
N LEU A 18 -14.63 -12.92 21.16
CA LEU A 18 -15.55 -12.14 20.32
C LEU A 18 -15.98 -12.92 19.07
N ARG A 19 -15.07 -13.70 18.46
CA ARG A 19 -15.37 -14.48 17.24
C ARG A 19 -16.31 -15.64 17.54
N GLY A 20 -17.05 -16.05 16.50
CA GLY A 20 -17.93 -17.22 16.52
C GLY A 20 -18.63 -17.39 15.18
N PRO A 21 -19.50 -18.40 15.02
CA PRO A 21 -20.27 -18.62 13.80
C PRO A 21 -21.13 -17.40 13.42
N LYS A 22 -21.25 -17.13 12.12
CA LYS A 22 -22.15 -16.08 11.61
C LYS A 22 -23.58 -16.30 12.12
N GLY A 23 -24.24 -15.21 12.51
CA GLY A 23 -25.60 -15.19 13.04
C GLY A 23 -25.72 -15.48 14.54
N THR A 24 -24.63 -15.89 15.22
CA THR A 24 -24.63 -16.00 16.69
C THR A 24 -24.40 -14.65 17.35
N HIS A 25 -24.82 -14.52 18.61
CA HIS A 25 -24.73 -13.30 19.38
C HIS A 25 -23.53 -13.29 20.32
N VAL A 26 -23.00 -12.10 20.61
CA VAL A 26 -22.05 -11.85 21.68
C VAL A 26 -22.45 -10.58 22.42
N LYS A 27 -22.62 -10.68 23.74
CA LYS A 27 -22.87 -9.53 24.61
C LYS A 27 -21.56 -8.93 25.09
N VAL A 28 -21.42 -7.62 24.97
CA VAL A 28 -20.22 -6.90 25.36
C VAL A 28 -20.64 -5.67 26.18
N ALA A 29 -20.15 -5.58 27.40
CA ALA A 29 -20.29 -4.40 28.23
C ALA A 29 -18.96 -3.61 28.17
N ILE A 30 -19.02 -2.36 27.74
CA ILE A 30 -17.87 -1.48 27.55
C ILE A 30 -17.77 -0.47 28.68
N HIS A 31 -16.62 -0.42 29.34
CA HIS A 31 -16.27 0.69 30.22
C HIS A 31 -15.68 1.83 29.37
N ARG A 32 -16.30 3.00 29.45
CA ARG A 32 -15.82 4.22 28.77
C ARG A 32 -15.45 5.26 29.81
N THR A 33 -14.30 5.91 29.65
CA THR A 33 -13.86 7.00 30.51
C THR A 33 -14.90 8.14 30.50
N GLY A 34 -15.30 8.60 31.65
CA GLY A 34 -16.34 9.65 31.80
C GLY A 34 -17.78 9.13 31.90
N GLU A 35 -18.02 7.84 31.65
CA GLU A 35 -19.32 7.22 31.88
C GLU A 35 -19.36 6.47 33.21
N LYS A 36 -20.44 6.66 33.98
CA LYS A 36 -20.61 6.01 35.31
C LYS A 36 -20.94 4.53 35.19
N ASN A 37 -21.69 4.15 34.16
CA ASN A 37 -22.19 2.79 33.94
C ASN A 37 -21.50 2.14 32.74
N LEU A 38 -21.47 0.82 32.72
CA LEU A 38 -21.10 0.07 31.55
C LEU A 38 -22.13 0.30 30.42
N ILE A 39 -21.63 0.35 29.20
CA ILE A 39 -22.47 0.47 28.00
C ILE A 39 -22.61 -0.92 27.38
N ASP A 40 -23.81 -1.45 27.35
CA ASP A 40 -24.09 -2.79 26.84
C ASP A 40 -24.35 -2.80 25.34
N PHE A 41 -23.77 -3.79 24.67
CA PHE A 41 -23.97 -4.07 23.27
C PHE A 41 -24.30 -5.56 23.07
N ASP A 42 -25.38 -5.86 22.34
CA ASP A 42 -25.65 -7.18 21.81
C ASP A 42 -25.30 -7.19 20.31
N ILE A 43 -24.22 -7.89 19.96
CA ILE A 43 -23.64 -7.88 18.61
C ILE A 43 -23.93 -9.21 17.94
N THR A 44 -24.67 -9.17 16.84
CA THR A 44 -24.81 -10.35 15.94
C THR A 44 -23.54 -10.51 15.13
N ARG A 45 -22.88 -11.67 15.24
CA ARG A 45 -21.67 -11.97 14.50
C ARG A 45 -21.95 -12.10 13.01
N ASP A 46 -21.12 -11.46 12.20
CA ASP A 46 -21.15 -11.61 10.75
C ASP A 46 -19.72 -11.75 10.19
N LYS A 47 -19.63 -12.04 8.89
CA LYS A 47 -18.34 -12.00 8.18
C LYS A 47 -17.80 -10.58 8.18
N ILE A 48 -16.58 -10.41 8.67
CA ILE A 48 -15.86 -9.13 8.59
C ILE A 48 -15.24 -9.07 7.20
N PRO A 49 -15.66 -8.12 6.33
CA PRO A 49 -15.05 -7.98 5.01
C PRO A 49 -13.58 -7.55 5.16
N LEU A 50 -12.71 -8.22 4.43
CA LEU A 50 -11.29 -7.85 4.31
C LEU A 50 -11.13 -7.14 2.98
N TYR A 51 -11.21 -5.84 3.01
CA TYR A 51 -11.03 -5.01 1.81
C TYR A 51 -9.60 -5.09 1.29
N SER A 52 -9.47 -5.05 -0.02
CA SER A 52 -8.22 -4.99 -0.76
C SER A 52 -7.82 -3.56 -1.09
N VAL A 53 -8.81 -2.67 -1.22
CA VAL A 53 -8.64 -1.25 -1.40
C VAL A 53 -8.78 -0.58 -0.03
N ASP A 54 -7.68 -0.07 0.50
CA ASP A 54 -7.68 0.62 1.81
C ASP A 54 -8.42 1.94 1.76
N VAL A 55 -8.26 2.67 0.65
CA VAL A 55 -8.86 3.99 0.45
C VAL A 55 -8.95 4.33 -1.02
N SER A 56 -9.99 5.10 -1.38
CA SER A 56 -10.11 5.83 -2.64
C SER A 56 -10.63 7.24 -2.34
N TYR A 57 -9.84 8.28 -2.65
CA TYR A 57 -10.19 9.68 -2.38
C TYR A 57 -9.53 10.63 -3.39
N MET A 58 -10.06 11.84 -3.48
CA MET A 58 -9.45 12.91 -4.30
C MET A 58 -8.40 13.65 -3.47
N ILE A 59 -7.13 13.60 -3.90
CA ILE A 59 -6.04 14.39 -3.28
C ILE A 59 -6.27 15.88 -3.50
N ASN A 60 -6.70 16.23 -4.72
CA ASN A 60 -7.07 17.59 -5.12
C ASN A 60 -8.23 17.54 -6.10
N GLN A 61 -8.54 18.65 -6.80
CA GLN A 61 -9.68 18.73 -7.70
C GLN A 61 -9.60 17.82 -8.93
N GLU A 62 -8.42 17.31 -9.29
CA GLU A 62 -8.20 16.54 -10.52
C GLU A 62 -7.59 15.15 -10.28
N VAL A 63 -6.85 14.98 -9.19
CA VAL A 63 -6.06 13.77 -8.93
C VAL A 63 -6.75 12.90 -7.90
N GLY A 64 -7.12 11.69 -8.32
CA GLY A 64 -7.56 10.63 -7.43
C GLY A 64 -6.42 9.72 -6.99
N TYR A 65 -6.56 9.16 -5.81
CA TYR A 65 -5.63 8.21 -5.21
C TYR A 65 -6.37 6.96 -4.77
N ILE A 66 -5.82 5.80 -5.12
CA ILE A 66 -6.33 4.49 -4.69
C ILE A 66 -5.17 3.68 -4.12
N SER A 67 -5.30 3.24 -2.87
CA SER A 67 -4.35 2.32 -2.24
C SER A 67 -4.87 0.90 -2.26
N VAL A 68 -4.10 -0.01 -2.85
CA VAL A 68 -4.42 -1.44 -2.94
C VAL A 68 -3.42 -2.22 -2.10
N ASN A 69 -3.87 -2.84 -1.01
CA ASN A 69 -2.99 -3.52 -0.03
C ASN A 69 -2.70 -4.99 -0.35
N ARG A 70 -3.56 -5.63 -1.18
CA ARG A 70 -3.43 -7.03 -1.63
C ARG A 70 -4.28 -7.29 -2.86
N PHE A 71 -4.08 -8.46 -3.48
CA PHE A 71 -4.97 -8.96 -4.53
C PHE A 71 -5.78 -10.15 -4.01
N SER A 72 -7.01 -9.90 -3.55
CA SER A 72 -8.00 -10.89 -3.11
C SER A 72 -9.12 -11.04 -4.15
N ALA A 73 -10.06 -11.94 -3.94
CA ALA A 73 -11.16 -12.19 -4.89
C ALA A 73 -12.05 -10.97 -5.19
N THR A 74 -12.02 -9.94 -4.34
CA THR A 74 -12.85 -8.73 -4.45
C THR A 74 -12.10 -7.52 -5.01
N THR A 75 -10.78 -7.62 -5.19
CA THR A 75 -9.90 -6.46 -5.52
C THR A 75 -10.33 -5.73 -6.79
N TYR A 76 -10.65 -6.47 -7.85
CA TYR A 76 -11.08 -5.86 -9.11
C TYR A 76 -12.35 -5.02 -8.95
N ASN A 77 -13.36 -5.56 -8.28
CA ASN A 77 -14.62 -4.84 -8.05
C ASN A 77 -14.39 -3.60 -7.17
N GLU A 78 -13.65 -3.74 -6.07
CA GLU A 78 -13.32 -2.63 -5.17
C GLU A 78 -12.53 -1.52 -5.90
N PHE A 79 -11.62 -1.90 -6.79
CA PHE A 79 -10.85 -0.97 -7.61
C PHE A 79 -11.74 -0.20 -8.60
N VAL A 80 -12.62 -0.90 -9.33
CA VAL A 80 -13.56 -0.29 -10.28
C VAL A 80 -14.53 0.63 -9.56
N ASP A 81 -15.08 0.20 -8.43
CA ASP A 81 -15.98 1.01 -7.60
C ASP A 81 -15.27 2.28 -7.10
N GLY A 82 -14.01 2.12 -6.65
CA GLY A 82 -13.16 3.22 -6.21
C GLY A 82 -12.95 4.26 -7.31
N ILE A 83 -12.55 3.85 -8.52
CA ILE A 83 -12.36 4.80 -9.65
C ILE A 83 -13.70 5.44 -10.05
N THR A 84 -14.78 4.67 -10.11
CA THR A 84 -16.11 5.19 -10.47
C THR A 84 -16.56 6.27 -9.47
N LYS A 85 -16.33 6.04 -8.17
CA LYS A 85 -16.54 7.08 -7.14
C LYS A 85 -15.72 8.33 -7.44
N LEU A 86 -14.43 8.18 -7.76
CA LEU A 86 -13.55 9.31 -8.04
C LEU A 86 -13.95 10.05 -9.32
N GLN A 87 -14.42 9.34 -10.35
CA GLN A 87 -14.95 9.97 -11.58
C GLN A 87 -16.15 10.88 -11.29
N SER A 88 -17.05 10.46 -10.40
CA SER A 88 -18.18 11.31 -9.98
C SER A 88 -17.72 12.56 -9.22
N GLN A 89 -16.49 12.60 -8.74
CA GLN A 89 -15.87 13.71 -8.02
C GLN A 89 -14.94 14.58 -8.89
N GLY A 90 -14.84 14.28 -10.20
CA GLY A 90 -14.03 15.07 -11.14
C GLY A 90 -12.64 14.50 -11.44
N LEU A 91 -12.42 13.19 -11.24
CA LEU A 91 -11.16 12.52 -11.56
C LEU A 91 -10.71 12.80 -13.00
N LYS A 92 -9.49 13.30 -13.15
CA LYS A 92 -8.80 13.47 -14.45
C LYS A 92 -7.47 12.72 -14.48
N LYS A 93 -6.88 12.43 -13.35
CA LYS A 93 -5.56 11.81 -13.19
C LYS A 93 -5.60 10.81 -12.03
N LEU A 94 -4.91 9.67 -12.13
CA LEU A 94 -4.99 8.61 -11.13
C LEU A 94 -3.63 8.20 -10.61
N ILE A 95 -3.49 8.14 -9.28
CA ILE A 95 -2.39 7.46 -8.60
C ILE A 95 -2.92 6.13 -8.03
N VAL A 96 -2.23 5.04 -8.36
CA VAL A 96 -2.48 3.72 -7.78
C VAL A 96 -1.29 3.36 -6.90
N ASP A 97 -1.52 3.21 -5.62
CA ASP A 97 -0.48 2.84 -4.66
C ASP A 97 -0.47 1.34 -4.41
N LEU A 98 0.61 0.69 -4.82
CA LEU A 98 0.91 -0.72 -4.61
C LEU A 98 2.08 -0.92 -3.63
N ARG A 99 2.51 0.12 -2.93
CA ARG A 99 3.58 0.00 -1.91
C ARG A 99 3.14 -0.96 -0.80
N ASN A 100 4.07 -1.80 -0.36
CA ASN A 100 3.84 -2.84 0.64
C ASN A 100 2.77 -3.90 0.26
N ASN A 101 2.36 -3.95 -1.01
CA ASN A 101 1.42 -4.96 -1.51
C ASN A 101 2.18 -6.20 -1.99
N GLY A 102 2.23 -7.25 -1.19
CA GLY A 102 2.90 -8.52 -1.50
C GLY A 102 2.25 -9.35 -2.62
N GLY A 103 1.23 -8.82 -3.32
CA GLY A 103 0.52 -9.47 -4.40
C GLY A 103 -0.71 -10.26 -3.94
N GLY A 104 -0.99 -11.35 -4.61
CA GLY A 104 -2.15 -12.21 -4.38
C GLY A 104 -2.62 -12.91 -5.65
N LEU A 105 -3.92 -12.87 -5.93
CA LEU A 105 -4.54 -13.53 -7.07
C LEU A 105 -4.17 -12.86 -8.39
N MET A 106 -3.56 -13.62 -9.30
CA MET A 106 -3.08 -13.13 -10.60
C MET A 106 -4.23 -12.65 -11.50
N ASP A 107 -5.37 -13.35 -11.50
CA ASP A 107 -6.55 -12.99 -12.29
C ASP A 107 -7.09 -11.59 -11.91
N GLN A 108 -6.96 -11.18 -10.66
CA GLN A 108 -7.37 -9.85 -10.21
C GLN A 108 -6.44 -8.76 -10.75
N ALA A 109 -5.14 -9.02 -10.76
CA ALA A 109 -4.16 -8.09 -11.36
C ALA A 109 -4.38 -7.98 -12.88
N VAL A 110 -4.63 -9.10 -13.56
CA VAL A 110 -4.94 -9.11 -14.99
C VAL A 110 -6.19 -8.28 -15.30
N LYS A 111 -7.29 -8.47 -14.56
CA LYS A 111 -8.53 -7.68 -14.74
C LYS A 111 -8.31 -6.19 -14.47
N MET A 112 -7.52 -5.85 -13.46
CA MET A 112 -7.19 -4.47 -13.13
C MET A 112 -6.40 -3.80 -14.28
N VAL A 113 -5.40 -4.49 -14.84
CA VAL A 113 -4.62 -3.98 -15.99
C VAL A 113 -5.49 -3.87 -17.24
N ASP A 114 -6.39 -4.83 -17.49
CA ASP A 114 -7.32 -4.81 -18.63
C ASP A 114 -8.21 -3.55 -18.64
N GLU A 115 -8.64 -3.06 -17.46
CA GLU A 115 -9.40 -1.80 -17.36
C GLU A 115 -8.58 -0.54 -17.67
N LEU A 116 -7.25 -0.65 -17.59
CA LEU A 116 -6.34 0.48 -17.79
C LEU A 116 -5.73 0.53 -19.19
N LEU A 117 -5.78 -0.57 -19.96
CA LEU A 117 -5.24 -0.64 -21.32
C LEU A 117 -6.29 -0.25 -22.38
N PRO A 118 -5.91 0.58 -23.38
CA PRO A 118 -6.88 1.12 -24.33
C PRO A 118 -7.33 0.13 -25.43
N ASN A 119 -6.49 -0.88 -25.76
CA ASN A 119 -6.71 -1.73 -26.93
C ASN A 119 -6.77 -3.20 -26.56
N ALA A 120 -7.52 -3.99 -27.36
CA ALA A 120 -7.54 -5.45 -27.27
C ALA A 120 -6.22 -6.07 -27.74
N GLY A 121 -5.95 -7.29 -27.26
CA GLY A 121 -4.81 -8.09 -27.72
C GLY A 121 -3.45 -7.66 -27.16
N LYS A 122 -3.39 -6.63 -26.30
CA LYS A 122 -2.16 -6.26 -25.61
C LYS A 122 -1.87 -7.32 -24.54
N LYS A 123 -0.69 -7.91 -24.60
CA LYS A 123 -0.25 -8.88 -23.59
C LYS A 123 -0.16 -8.18 -22.21
N ILE A 124 -0.71 -8.80 -21.18
CA ILE A 124 -0.63 -8.33 -19.80
C ILE A 124 0.47 -9.08 -19.07
N VAL A 125 0.43 -10.38 -19.12
CA VAL A 125 1.39 -11.29 -18.51
C VAL A 125 1.32 -12.64 -19.23
N TYR A 126 2.43 -13.35 -19.29
CA TYR A 126 2.42 -14.75 -19.73
C TYR A 126 3.28 -15.61 -18.82
N THR A 127 2.94 -16.90 -18.76
CA THR A 127 3.66 -17.87 -17.93
C THR A 127 4.38 -18.88 -18.81
N LYS A 128 5.55 -19.33 -18.35
CA LYS A 128 6.27 -20.47 -18.94
C LYS A 128 6.50 -21.51 -17.85
N ALA A 129 6.04 -22.71 -18.11
CA ALA A 129 6.16 -23.86 -17.22
C ALA A 129 6.97 -24.99 -17.88
N ARG A 130 7.52 -25.89 -17.07
CA ARG A 130 8.11 -27.14 -17.55
C ARG A 130 7.07 -28.04 -18.24
N ARG A 131 5.84 -28.00 -17.71
CA ARG A 131 4.67 -28.70 -18.27
C ARG A 131 3.85 -27.69 -19.05
N PRO A 132 3.66 -27.88 -20.38
CA PRO A 132 2.98 -26.90 -21.24
C PRO A 132 1.56 -26.52 -20.77
N GLU A 133 0.84 -27.44 -20.11
CA GLU A 133 -0.51 -27.23 -19.59
C GLU A 133 -0.59 -26.17 -18.47
N PHE A 134 0.53 -25.73 -17.93
CA PHE A 134 0.62 -24.64 -16.96
C PHE A 134 1.17 -23.34 -17.57
N SER A 135 1.35 -23.32 -18.90
CA SER A 135 1.75 -22.12 -19.62
C SER A 135 0.52 -21.42 -20.16
N GLU A 136 0.34 -20.17 -19.75
CA GLU A 136 -0.83 -19.37 -20.07
C GLU A 136 -0.39 -17.98 -20.54
N GLU A 137 -1.21 -17.35 -21.38
CA GLU A 137 -1.03 -15.97 -21.80
C GLU A 137 -2.32 -15.18 -21.56
N TYR A 138 -2.20 -14.02 -20.95
CA TYR A 138 -3.30 -13.12 -20.65
C TYR A 138 -3.14 -11.85 -21.46
N THR A 139 -4.19 -11.49 -22.20
CA THR A 139 -4.24 -10.30 -23.04
C THR A 139 -5.43 -9.42 -22.70
N SER A 140 -5.32 -8.13 -22.99
CA SER A 140 -6.40 -7.17 -22.81
C SER A 140 -7.54 -7.41 -23.79
N ARG A 141 -8.77 -7.12 -23.36
CA ARG A 141 -10.00 -7.24 -24.16
C ARG A 141 -10.38 -5.96 -24.90
N GLY A 142 -9.69 -4.84 -24.60
CA GLY A 142 -9.93 -3.54 -25.22
C GLY A 142 -11.23 -2.85 -24.76
N GLN A 143 -11.71 -3.20 -23.58
CA GLN A 143 -12.92 -2.62 -22.98
C GLN A 143 -12.58 -1.75 -21.76
N GLY A 144 -11.31 -1.36 -21.63
CA GLY A 144 -10.82 -0.61 -20.46
C GLY A 144 -11.50 0.75 -20.32
N LYS A 145 -12.31 0.90 -19.28
CA LYS A 145 -13.10 2.11 -19.00
C LYS A 145 -12.24 3.30 -18.60
N PHE A 146 -11.02 3.03 -18.14
CA PHE A 146 -10.13 4.05 -17.55
C PHE A 146 -8.85 4.24 -18.40
N ALA A 147 -8.89 3.80 -19.66
CA ALA A 147 -7.75 3.84 -20.56
C ALA A 147 -7.29 5.26 -20.94
N SER A 148 -8.16 6.25 -20.84
CA SER A 148 -7.88 7.65 -21.19
C SER A 148 -7.37 8.52 -20.02
N ILE A 149 -7.24 7.95 -18.81
CA ILE A 149 -6.79 8.69 -17.63
C ILE A 149 -5.26 8.53 -17.47
N PRO A 150 -4.46 9.61 -17.36
CA PRO A 150 -3.05 9.53 -17.01
C PRO A 150 -2.87 8.82 -15.66
N ILE A 151 -1.94 7.84 -15.61
CA ILE A 151 -1.75 6.96 -14.45
C ILE A 151 -0.31 7.00 -13.97
N ILE A 152 -0.14 7.02 -12.65
CA ILE A 152 1.13 6.77 -11.99
C ILE A 152 0.94 5.65 -10.97
N ILE A 153 1.85 4.67 -10.97
CA ILE A 153 1.86 3.57 -10.00
C ILE A 153 2.97 3.81 -8.99
N LEU A 154 2.63 3.85 -7.71
CA LEU A 154 3.61 3.87 -6.62
C LEU A 154 3.98 2.45 -6.22
N VAL A 155 5.28 2.19 -6.12
CA VAL A 155 5.82 0.87 -5.74
C VAL A 155 6.99 1.00 -4.76
N ASN A 156 7.28 -0.07 -4.02
CA ASN A 156 8.47 -0.18 -3.18
C ASN A 156 8.95 -1.64 -3.08
N ALA A 157 9.98 -1.89 -2.28
CA ALA A 157 10.53 -3.23 -2.04
C ALA A 157 9.51 -4.25 -1.50
N GLY A 158 8.39 -3.80 -0.93
CA GLY A 158 7.27 -4.63 -0.48
C GLY A 158 6.28 -4.98 -1.59
N SER A 159 6.36 -4.32 -2.75
CA SER A 159 5.51 -4.61 -3.92
C SER A 159 5.99 -5.88 -4.61
N ALA A 160 5.15 -6.93 -4.65
CA ALA A 160 5.56 -8.24 -5.14
C ALA A 160 4.47 -8.95 -5.97
N SER A 161 4.88 -9.89 -6.85
CA SER A 161 3.98 -10.82 -7.53
C SER A 161 2.89 -10.12 -8.36
N ALA A 162 1.61 -10.19 -7.98
CA ALA A 162 0.51 -9.52 -8.68
C ALA A 162 0.71 -8.00 -8.83
N SER A 163 1.32 -7.34 -7.85
CA SER A 163 1.70 -5.91 -7.94
C SER A 163 2.73 -5.68 -9.04
N GLU A 164 3.66 -6.62 -9.24
CA GLU A 164 4.67 -6.55 -10.29
C GLU A 164 4.11 -6.87 -11.67
N ILE A 165 3.02 -7.65 -11.74
CA ILE A 165 2.26 -7.84 -12.99
C ILE A 165 1.63 -6.50 -13.40
N VAL A 166 0.98 -5.79 -12.47
CA VAL A 166 0.36 -4.49 -12.76
C VAL A 166 1.42 -3.48 -13.15
N SER A 167 2.43 -3.24 -12.33
CA SER A 167 3.46 -2.23 -12.59
C SER A 167 4.28 -2.56 -13.85
N GLY A 168 4.63 -3.84 -14.07
CA GLY A 168 5.36 -4.28 -15.25
C GLY A 168 4.57 -4.12 -16.54
N ALA A 169 3.27 -4.43 -16.55
CA ALA A 169 2.43 -4.27 -17.73
C ALA A 169 2.21 -2.78 -18.07
N ILE A 170 1.96 -1.94 -17.07
CA ILE A 170 1.80 -0.48 -17.25
C ILE A 170 3.10 0.14 -17.79
N GLN A 171 4.26 -0.25 -17.25
CA GLN A 171 5.57 0.21 -17.71
C GLN A 171 5.89 -0.25 -19.12
N ASP A 172 5.74 -1.53 -19.42
CA ASP A 172 6.13 -2.11 -20.72
C ASP A 172 5.26 -1.60 -21.88
N TRP A 173 4.01 -1.23 -21.61
CA TRP A 173 3.13 -0.62 -22.62
C TRP A 173 3.22 0.91 -22.65
N ASP A 174 4.10 1.52 -21.89
CA ASP A 174 4.17 3.00 -21.77
C ASP A 174 2.83 3.63 -21.41
N ARG A 175 1.99 2.89 -20.65
CA ARG A 175 0.65 3.32 -20.30
C ARG A 175 0.63 4.33 -19.14
N GLY A 176 1.70 4.38 -18.39
CA GLY A 176 1.88 5.26 -17.24
C GLY A 176 3.28 5.16 -16.69
N LEU A 177 3.56 5.92 -15.63
CA LEU A 177 4.86 5.95 -14.95
C LEU A 177 4.83 5.10 -13.69
N ILE A 178 5.98 4.48 -13.40
CA ILE A 178 6.24 3.78 -12.15
C ILE A 178 7.18 4.65 -11.31
N VAL A 179 6.77 4.93 -10.07
CA VAL A 179 7.50 5.84 -9.17
C VAL A 179 7.70 5.15 -7.80
N GLY A 180 8.86 5.32 -7.21
CA GLY A 180 9.20 4.79 -5.88
C GLY A 180 10.48 3.99 -5.85
N GLU A 181 10.49 2.81 -5.22
CA GLU A 181 11.66 1.94 -5.10
C GLU A 181 11.50 0.67 -5.92
N THR A 182 12.62 0.03 -6.29
CA THR A 182 12.61 -1.25 -7.03
C THR A 182 11.81 -2.31 -6.26
N THR A 183 10.91 -2.99 -6.96
CA THR A 183 9.99 -3.97 -6.39
C THR A 183 10.70 -5.24 -5.91
N PHE A 184 9.99 -6.13 -5.22
CA PHE A 184 10.55 -7.31 -4.58
C PHE A 184 11.27 -8.28 -5.55
N GLY A 185 10.73 -8.51 -6.74
CA GLY A 185 11.28 -9.47 -7.71
C GLY A 185 10.78 -10.91 -7.50
N LYS A 186 9.46 -11.11 -7.39
CA LYS A 186 8.83 -12.43 -7.31
C LYS A 186 8.11 -12.75 -8.62
N GLY A 187 8.80 -13.43 -9.55
CA GLY A 187 8.30 -13.84 -10.86
C GLY A 187 7.87 -15.31 -10.95
N LEU A 188 7.36 -15.91 -9.86
CA LEU A 188 6.98 -17.30 -9.76
C LEU A 188 5.48 -17.47 -9.55
N VAL A 189 4.88 -18.38 -10.34
CA VAL A 189 3.50 -18.81 -10.17
C VAL A 189 3.44 -20.00 -9.24
N GLN A 190 2.67 -19.87 -8.15
CA GLN A 190 2.44 -20.94 -7.19
C GLN A 190 0.99 -21.41 -7.26
N ARG A 191 0.78 -22.72 -7.30
CA ARG A 191 -0.55 -23.36 -7.24
C ARG A 191 -0.67 -24.13 -5.95
N GLN A 192 -1.86 -24.04 -5.34
CA GLN A 192 -2.22 -24.83 -4.18
C GLN A 192 -2.86 -26.13 -4.63
N PHE A 193 -2.43 -27.23 -4.01
CA PHE A 193 -2.98 -28.57 -4.19
C PHE A 193 -3.54 -29.04 -2.86
N GLU A 194 -4.78 -29.43 -2.85
CA GLU A 194 -5.43 -29.99 -1.67
C GLU A 194 -5.19 -31.49 -1.61
N LEU A 195 -4.98 -32.00 -0.39
CA LEU A 195 -4.80 -33.41 -0.08
C LEU A 195 -6.12 -34.02 0.44
N PRO A 196 -6.28 -35.36 0.42
CA PRO A 196 -7.51 -36.03 0.91
C PRO A 196 -7.89 -35.70 2.34
N ASP A 197 -6.92 -35.41 3.21
CA ASP A 197 -7.11 -35.01 4.60
C ASP A 197 -7.46 -33.52 4.79
N LYS A 198 -7.72 -32.79 3.69
CA LYS A 198 -7.99 -31.33 3.62
C LYS A 198 -6.79 -30.46 3.98
N SER A 199 -5.62 -31.01 4.17
CA SER A 199 -4.38 -30.24 4.17
C SER A 199 -4.04 -29.78 2.75
N ALA A 200 -3.17 -28.78 2.61
CA ALA A 200 -2.79 -28.28 1.30
C ALA A 200 -1.31 -27.90 1.27
N PHE A 201 -0.68 -28.05 0.10
CA PHE A 201 0.66 -27.55 -0.14
C PHE A 201 0.66 -26.63 -1.37
N ARG A 202 1.64 -25.73 -1.42
CA ARG A 202 1.88 -24.83 -2.55
C ARG A 202 3.14 -25.23 -3.27
N LEU A 203 3.02 -25.39 -4.59
CA LEU A 203 4.15 -25.70 -5.45
C LEU A 203 4.32 -24.62 -6.51
N THR A 204 5.57 -24.26 -6.78
CA THR A 204 5.91 -23.42 -7.94
C THR A 204 5.77 -24.25 -9.21
N ILE A 205 4.89 -23.80 -10.11
CA ILE A 205 4.55 -24.53 -11.35
C ILE A 205 5.05 -23.81 -12.61
N ALA A 206 5.23 -22.48 -12.56
CA ALA A 206 5.64 -21.68 -13.71
C ALA A 206 6.43 -20.43 -13.28
N ARG A 207 7.10 -19.81 -14.24
CA ARG A 207 7.62 -18.45 -14.16
C ARG A 207 6.72 -17.55 -14.98
N TYR A 208 6.51 -16.31 -14.51
CA TYR A 208 5.77 -15.34 -15.31
C TYR A 208 6.70 -14.25 -15.84
N TYR A 209 6.28 -13.69 -16.95
CA TYR A 209 7.01 -12.70 -17.74
C TYR A 209 6.10 -11.51 -18.03
N THR A 210 6.67 -10.33 -18.00
CA THR A 210 5.98 -9.10 -18.39
C THR A 210 5.79 -9.01 -19.91
N PRO A 211 5.01 -8.08 -20.44
CA PRO A 211 4.77 -7.94 -21.89
C PRO A 211 6.04 -7.87 -22.73
N SER A 212 7.07 -7.17 -22.29
CA SER A 212 8.36 -7.04 -22.97
C SER A 212 9.21 -8.33 -22.93
N GLY A 213 8.80 -9.33 -22.16
CA GLY A 213 9.53 -10.59 -22.01
C GLY A 213 10.45 -10.68 -20.79
N ARG A 214 10.42 -9.69 -19.90
CA ARG A 214 11.23 -9.68 -18.68
C ARG A 214 10.80 -10.78 -17.72
N LEU A 215 11.75 -11.62 -17.32
CA LEU A 215 11.63 -12.40 -16.10
C LEU A 215 12.11 -11.52 -14.94
N ILE A 216 11.19 -11.12 -14.07
CA ILE A 216 11.52 -10.22 -12.95
C ILE A 216 12.00 -10.95 -11.71
N GLN A 217 11.98 -12.31 -11.71
CA GLN A 217 12.41 -13.11 -10.58
C GLN A 217 13.86 -12.83 -10.22
N ARG A 218 14.10 -12.44 -8.97
CA ARG A 218 15.46 -12.39 -8.42
C ARG A 218 16.03 -13.80 -8.29
N PRO A 219 17.34 -13.98 -8.55
CA PRO A 219 18.02 -15.25 -8.27
C PRO A 219 17.86 -15.64 -6.79
N TYR A 220 17.55 -16.90 -6.53
CA TYR A 220 17.57 -17.43 -5.16
C TYR A 220 19.01 -17.61 -4.69
N GLY A 221 19.35 -17.05 -3.54
CA GLY A 221 20.54 -17.43 -2.79
C GLY A 221 20.34 -18.74 -2.05
N LYS A 222 21.42 -19.23 -1.41
CA LYS A 222 21.38 -20.44 -0.55
C LYS A 222 20.61 -20.19 0.75
N ASP A 223 20.55 -18.94 1.21
CA ASP A 223 19.88 -18.48 2.42
C ASP A 223 18.59 -17.71 2.07
N LEU A 224 17.44 -18.26 2.48
CA LEU A 224 16.12 -17.67 2.23
C LEU A 224 15.87 -16.41 3.05
N ASP A 225 16.45 -16.29 4.23
CA ASP A 225 16.28 -15.11 5.07
C ASP A 225 17.13 -13.95 4.55
N ALA A 226 18.36 -14.22 4.12
CA ALA A 226 19.19 -13.27 3.39
C ALA A 226 18.49 -12.81 2.07
N TYR A 227 17.92 -13.75 1.32
CA TYR A 227 17.15 -13.45 0.11
C TYR A 227 15.98 -12.50 0.38
N ARG A 228 15.25 -12.70 1.49
CA ARG A 228 14.12 -11.82 1.84
C ARG A 228 14.59 -10.43 2.24
N LYS A 229 15.63 -10.34 3.09
CA LYS A 229 16.19 -9.08 3.57
C LYS A 229 16.81 -8.25 2.47
N GLU A 230 17.50 -8.86 1.53
CA GLU A 230 18.16 -8.21 0.40
C GLU A 230 17.23 -7.27 -0.38
N ALA A 231 15.94 -7.61 -0.55
CA ALA A 231 14.98 -6.74 -1.23
C ALA A 231 14.80 -5.38 -0.55
N PHE A 232 14.87 -5.37 0.79
CA PHE A 232 14.67 -4.18 1.62
C PHE A 232 15.99 -3.48 1.97
N GLU A 233 17.11 -4.20 1.85
CA GLU A 233 18.45 -3.72 2.17
C GLU A 233 19.25 -3.35 0.92
N ARG A 234 18.62 -3.43 -0.29
CA ARG A 234 19.28 -3.01 -1.52
C ARG A 234 19.86 -1.61 -1.32
N LYS A 235 21.16 -1.50 -1.45
CA LYS A 235 21.82 -0.23 -1.70
C LYS A 235 21.47 0.16 -3.12
N GLU A 236 20.35 0.81 -3.31
CA GLU A 236 20.17 1.65 -4.47
C GLU A 236 21.23 2.70 -4.29
N GLU A 237 22.14 2.86 -5.27
CA GLU A 237 23.39 3.55 -5.08
C GLU A 237 23.23 4.89 -4.40
N GLU A 238 24.13 5.15 -3.43
CA GLU A 238 24.17 6.34 -2.63
C GLU A 238 24.45 7.55 -3.52
N GLY A 239 23.41 8.14 -4.02
CA GLY A 239 23.41 9.50 -4.48
C GLY A 239 22.23 10.17 -3.82
N ASP A 240 22.45 11.18 -3.05
CA ASP A 240 21.40 12.04 -2.55
C ASP A 240 20.45 12.40 -3.70
N ASN A 241 19.17 11.96 -3.61
CA ASN A 241 18.11 12.28 -4.55
C ASN A 241 18.42 11.97 -6.03
N VAL A 242 18.89 10.77 -6.35
CA VAL A 242 18.99 10.35 -7.75
C VAL A 242 17.57 10.14 -8.28
N GLU A 243 17.07 11.19 -8.92
CA GLU A 243 15.89 11.14 -9.75
C GLU A 243 16.26 10.41 -11.04
N HIS A 244 15.76 9.19 -11.23
CA HIS A 244 15.86 8.56 -12.54
C HIS A 244 14.74 9.09 -13.42
N ASN A 245 15.10 9.91 -14.38
CA ASN A 245 14.22 10.50 -15.37
C ASN A 245 14.03 9.54 -16.58
N ILE A 246 12.99 9.73 -17.37
CA ILE A 246 12.78 9.04 -18.67
C ILE A 246 13.94 9.27 -19.64
N GLU A 247 14.72 10.31 -19.49
CA GLU A 247 16.01 10.49 -20.18
C GLU A 247 17.12 9.53 -19.69
N ILE A 248 16.83 8.65 -18.78
CA ILE A 248 17.68 7.61 -18.16
C ILE A 248 18.48 6.76 -19.16
N ASN A 249 18.02 6.66 -20.39
CA ASN A 249 18.82 5.97 -21.41
C ASN A 249 20.26 6.48 -21.54
N LYS A 250 20.60 7.65 -20.97
CA LYS A 250 21.96 8.17 -20.95
C LYS A 250 22.72 7.84 -19.66
N ILE A 251 22.06 7.85 -18.50
CA ILE A 251 22.74 7.67 -17.20
C ILE A 251 22.98 6.20 -16.89
N GLN A 252 22.03 5.31 -17.19
CA GLN A 252 22.21 3.86 -16.96
C GLN A 252 23.18 3.18 -17.95
N ALA A 253 23.56 3.85 -19.02
CA ALA A 253 24.65 3.36 -19.87
C ALA A 253 26.02 3.44 -19.18
N GLU A 254 26.13 4.21 -18.10
CA GLU A 254 27.36 4.39 -17.30
C GLU A 254 27.41 3.49 -16.06
N GLU A 255 26.27 3.02 -15.55
CA GLU A 255 26.21 2.05 -14.45
C GLU A 255 26.33 0.62 -14.96
N LYS A 256 27.52 0.11 -14.87
CA LYS A 256 27.93 -1.23 -15.25
C LYS A 256 27.42 -2.35 -14.32
N ASP A 257 26.13 -2.54 -14.13
CA ASP A 257 25.65 -3.87 -13.79
C ASP A 257 25.39 -4.64 -15.10
N SER A 258 26.49 -5.03 -15.74
CA SER A 258 26.51 -5.77 -17.02
C SER A 258 25.85 -7.16 -16.95
N THR A 259 25.24 -7.51 -15.82
CA THR A 259 24.66 -8.84 -15.55
C THR A 259 23.14 -8.89 -15.72
N LYS A 260 22.43 -7.77 -15.70
CA LYS A 260 20.97 -7.75 -15.84
C LYS A 260 20.56 -7.72 -17.31
N PRO A 261 19.66 -8.63 -17.74
CA PRO A 261 19.14 -8.62 -19.10
C PRO A 261 18.32 -7.36 -19.39
N VAL A 262 18.59 -6.70 -20.52
CA VAL A 262 17.96 -5.47 -20.98
C VAL A 262 16.82 -5.81 -21.94
N PHE A 263 15.69 -5.15 -21.80
CA PHE A 263 14.51 -5.24 -22.64
C PHE A 263 14.05 -3.84 -23.06
N GLN A 264 13.00 -3.76 -23.89
CA GLN A 264 12.43 -2.49 -24.32
C GLN A 264 10.92 -2.46 -24.09
N THR A 265 10.42 -1.28 -23.72
CA THR A 265 8.98 -0.98 -23.68
C THR A 265 8.42 -0.81 -25.10
N ALA A 266 7.12 -0.61 -25.24
CA ALA A 266 6.47 -0.39 -26.53
C ALA A 266 7.03 0.81 -27.32
N SER A 267 7.48 1.87 -26.63
CA SER A 267 8.12 3.04 -27.26
C SER A 267 9.65 2.94 -27.36
N GLY A 268 10.25 1.80 -26.98
CA GLY A 268 11.70 1.55 -27.08
C GLY A 268 12.51 2.02 -25.87
N ARG A 269 11.88 2.42 -24.75
CA ARG A 269 12.60 2.72 -23.51
C ARG A 269 13.23 1.46 -22.93
N LYS A 270 14.45 1.56 -22.40
CA LYS A 270 15.14 0.43 -21.76
C LYS A 270 14.54 0.11 -20.42
N VAL A 271 14.32 -1.18 -20.16
CA VAL A 271 13.86 -1.74 -18.89
C VAL A 271 14.65 -3.01 -18.57
N TYR A 272 14.73 -3.38 -17.28
CA TYR A 272 15.60 -4.45 -16.83
C TYR A 272 14.80 -5.64 -16.28
N GLY A 273 15.34 -6.85 -16.47
CA GLY A 273 14.85 -8.09 -15.89
C GLY A 273 15.72 -8.59 -14.74
N GLY A 274 15.28 -9.66 -14.05
CA GLY A 274 16.10 -10.38 -13.05
C GLY A 274 16.20 -9.73 -11.67
N GLY A 275 15.51 -8.62 -11.42
CA GLY A 275 15.65 -7.90 -10.14
C GLY A 275 14.40 -7.24 -9.58
N GLY A 276 13.23 -7.55 -10.11
CA GLY A 276 11.97 -6.81 -9.84
C GLY A 276 11.69 -5.79 -10.94
N ILE A 277 10.72 -4.94 -10.72
CA ILE A 277 10.40 -3.80 -11.59
C ILE A 277 11.17 -2.59 -11.04
N THR A 278 12.11 -2.08 -11.81
CA THR A 278 12.80 -0.82 -11.52
C THR A 278 11.88 0.32 -11.93
N PRO A 279 11.56 1.26 -11.03
CA PRO A 279 10.72 2.42 -11.36
C PRO A 279 11.30 3.30 -12.47
N ASP A 280 10.44 4.04 -13.17
CA ASP A 280 10.85 5.10 -14.09
C ASP A 280 11.48 6.27 -13.33
N TYR A 281 11.03 6.49 -12.08
CA TYR A 281 11.58 7.45 -11.13
C TYR A 281 11.85 6.78 -9.80
N ILE A 282 13.12 6.61 -9.46
CA ILE A 282 13.51 6.09 -8.16
C ILE A 282 13.45 7.23 -7.14
N VAL A 283 12.55 7.09 -6.19
CA VAL A 283 12.36 8.00 -5.06
C VAL A 283 12.40 7.16 -3.80
N LYS A 284 13.41 7.38 -2.95
CA LYS A 284 13.56 6.62 -1.70
C LYS A 284 12.49 7.02 -0.69
N ALA A 285 11.96 6.04 0.01
CA ALA A 285 11.13 6.31 1.17
C ALA A 285 12.01 6.75 2.36
N GLU A 286 11.53 7.71 3.12
CA GLU A 286 12.15 8.06 4.40
C GLU A 286 12.07 6.87 5.35
N ARG A 287 13.18 6.55 6.01
CA ARG A 287 13.24 5.47 6.97
C ARG A 287 12.90 5.98 8.35
N ALA A 288 11.91 5.37 8.97
CA ALA A 288 11.58 5.63 10.35
C ALA A 288 12.78 5.31 11.27
N SER A 289 13.01 6.15 12.26
CA SER A 289 14.06 5.95 13.26
C SER A 289 13.78 4.71 14.13
N THR A 290 14.80 4.20 14.80
CA THR A 290 14.64 3.12 15.78
C THR A 290 13.66 3.51 16.90
N LEU A 291 13.71 4.75 17.36
CA LEU A 291 12.82 5.28 18.38
C LEU A 291 11.37 5.26 17.89
N PHE A 292 11.11 5.76 16.67
CA PHE A 292 9.78 5.74 16.07
C PHE A 292 9.22 4.31 15.99
N VAL A 293 10.04 3.36 15.52
CA VAL A 293 9.64 1.94 15.42
C VAL A 293 9.33 1.32 16.79
N GLN A 294 10.11 1.63 17.83
CA GLN A 294 9.86 1.16 19.18
C GLN A 294 8.53 1.71 19.73
N ILE A 295 8.27 3.01 19.57
CA ILE A 295 7.03 3.67 19.99
C ILE A 295 5.83 3.06 19.25
N LEU A 296 5.97 2.84 17.93
CA LEU A 296 4.95 2.19 17.12
C LEU A 296 4.66 0.76 17.59
N GLY A 297 5.70 -0.03 17.83
CA GLY A 297 5.59 -1.41 18.30
C GLY A 297 4.93 -1.56 19.69
N LYS A 298 5.03 -0.55 20.54
CA LYS A 298 4.34 -0.48 21.84
C LYS A 298 2.89 0.04 21.74
N GLY A 299 2.43 0.42 20.54
CA GLY A 299 1.06 0.91 20.31
C GLY A 299 0.75 2.27 20.90
N VAL A 300 1.78 3.07 21.20
CA VAL A 300 1.64 4.35 21.92
C VAL A 300 0.81 5.36 21.13
N PHE A 301 1.05 5.48 19.82
CA PHE A 301 0.32 6.42 18.95
C PHE A 301 -1.19 6.21 19.01
N ARG A 302 -1.63 4.96 18.87
CA ARG A 302 -3.04 4.61 18.88
C ARG A 302 -3.66 4.86 20.28
N GLU A 303 -2.96 4.48 21.33
CA GLU A 303 -3.45 4.67 22.70
C GLU A 303 -3.56 6.16 23.02
N TYR A 304 -2.57 6.95 22.61
CA TYR A 304 -2.60 8.40 22.77
C TYR A 304 -3.79 9.03 22.05
N ALA A 305 -3.98 8.68 20.77
CA ALA A 305 -5.08 9.23 19.98
C ALA A 305 -6.46 8.87 20.57
N LEU A 306 -6.64 7.64 21.04
CA LEU A 306 -7.87 7.23 21.71
C LEU A 306 -8.10 8.04 23.00
N GLY A 307 -7.06 8.18 23.85
CA GLY A 307 -7.15 8.98 25.06
C GLY A 307 -7.39 10.47 24.79
N TYR A 308 -6.86 10.98 23.68
CA TYR A 308 -7.11 12.36 23.25
C TYR A 308 -8.58 12.55 22.82
N ILE A 309 -9.11 11.63 22.02
CA ILE A 309 -10.52 11.67 21.60
C ILE A 309 -11.47 11.46 22.78
N ASP A 310 -11.13 10.62 23.75
CA ASP A 310 -11.94 10.49 24.99
C ASP A 310 -12.07 11.82 25.75
N LYS A 311 -11.02 12.65 25.76
CA LYS A 311 -11.02 13.95 26.44
C LYS A 311 -11.60 15.09 25.60
N PHE A 312 -11.24 15.15 24.32
CA PHE A 312 -11.47 16.29 23.44
C PHE A 312 -12.34 15.97 22.21
N GLY A 313 -12.90 14.76 22.10
CA GLY A 313 -13.66 14.34 20.92
C GLY A 313 -14.88 15.21 20.66
N LYS A 314 -15.58 15.71 21.70
CA LYS A 314 -16.69 16.66 21.53
C LYS A 314 -16.23 17.97 20.91
N GLN A 315 -15.05 18.46 21.30
CA GLN A 315 -14.46 19.67 20.73
C GLN A 315 -14.08 19.44 19.27
N ILE A 316 -13.41 18.31 18.94
CA ILE A 316 -13.08 17.92 17.55
C ILE A 316 -14.35 17.90 16.69
N GLN A 317 -15.43 17.30 17.18
CA GLN A 317 -16.71 17.26 16.47
C GLN A 317 -17.34 18.65 16.30
N ASN A 318 -17.24 19.52 17.29
CA ASN A 318 -17.75 20.90 17.20
C ASN A 318 -16.93 21.75 16.22
N ASP A 319 -15.60 21.61 16.25
CA ASP A 319 -14.69 22.44 15.47
C ASP A 319 -14.63 22.01 14.00
N TYR A 320 -14.68 20.69 13.73
CA TYR A 320 -14.47 20.11 12.41
C TYR A 320 -15.67 19.30 11.88
N GLY A 321 -16.47 18.67 12.75
CA GLY A 321 -17.59 17.83 12.36
C GLY A 321 -17.17 16.73 11.37
N LYS A 322 -17.77 16.78 10.17
CA LYS A 322 -17.40 15.90 9.04
C LYS A 322 -16.45 16.54 8.03
N ASP A 323 -16.00 17.77 8.27
CA ASP A 323 -15.15 18.53 7.35
C ASP A 323 -13.67 18.15 7.54
N LEU A 324 -13.26 17.07 6.86
CA LEU A 324 -11.88 16.62 6.84
C LEU A 324 -10.91 17.71 6.30
N LYS A 325 -11.34 18.51 5.30
CA LYS A 325 -10.48 19.55 4.71
C LYS A 325 -10.14 20.62 5.74
N LYS A 326 -11.13 21.04 6.53
CA LYS A 326 -10.92 21.98 7.62
C LYS A 326 -9.99 21.39 8.69
N TYR A 327 -10.18 20.12 9.07
CA TYR A 327 -9.28 19.43 10.00
C TYR A 327 -7.83 19.39 9.49
N LEU A 328 -7.64 19.05 8.22
CA LEU A 328 -6.30 18.98 7.61
C LEU A 328 -5.59 20.34 7.65
N ALA A 329 -6.34 21.42 7.40
CA ALA A 329 -5.81 22.80 7.38
C ALA A 329 -5.51 23.32 8.78
N ASP A 330 -6.42 23.15 9.73
CA ASP A 330 -6.42 23.90 10.98
C ASP A 330 -5.88 23.10 12.18
N PHE A 331 -6.09 21.77 12.21
CA PHE A 331 -5.63 20.97 13.34
C PHE A 331 -4.11 20.78 13.31
N THR A 332 -3.48 21.19 14.42
CA THR A 332 -2.04 20.99 14.62
C THR A 332 -1.76 20.26 15.92
N THR A 333 -0.81 19.32 15.90
CA THR A 333 -0.32 18.67 17.11
C THR A 333 0.56 19.64 17.89
N SER A 334 0.10 20.14 19.04
CA SER A 334 0.82 21.12 19.85
C SER A 334 2.02 20.52 20.60
N ASP A 335 2.89 21.37 21.15
CA ASP A 335 4.00 20.94 22.02
C ASP A 335 3.48 20.27 23.31
N ALA A 336 2.36 20.74 23.86
CA ALA A 336 1.72 20.10 25.01
C ALA A 336 1.28 18.66 24.69
N MET A 337 0.70 18.44 23.49
CA MET A 337 0.34 17.09 23.04
C MET A 337 1.56 16.18 22.89
N LEU A 338 2.68 16.71 22.40
CA LEU A 338 3.92 15.94 22.29
C LEU A 338 4.52 15.60 23.65
N SER A 339 4.46 16.51 24.62
CA SER A 339 4.92 16.25 26.00
C SER A 339 4.08 15.17 26.68
N ASP A 340 2.75 15.20 26.51
CA ASP A 340 1.84 14.17 27.00
C ASP A 340 2.11 12.82 26.33
N PHE A 341 2.36 12.83 25.00
CA PHE A 341 2.71 11.65 24.23
C PHE A 341 4.03 11.03 24.70
N GLU A 342 5.08 11.83 24.91
CA GLU A 342 6.36 11.39 25.45
C GLU A 342 6.19 10.74 26.84
N THR A 343 5.39 11.35 27.69
CA THR A 343 5.08 10.83 29.03
C THR A 343 4.41 9.46 28.94
N LEU A 344 3.45 9.30 28.01
CA LEU A 344 2.80 8.01 27.75
C LEU A 344 3.81 6.96 27.23
N ALA A 345 4.72 7.35 26.30
CA ALA A 345 5.74 6.46 25.77
C ALA A 345 6.67 5.94 26.87
N LYS A 346 7.15 6.83 27.77
CA LYS A 346 7.94 6.46 28.95
C LYS A 346 7.19 5.50 29.87
N LYS A 347 5.90 5.77 30.13
CA LYS A 347 5.03 4.87 30.93
C LYS A 347 4.88 3.48 30.31
N LYS A 348 4.96 3.37 28.98
CA LYS A 348 4.93 2.11 28.24
C LYS A 348 6.30 1.41 28.17
N GLY A 349 7.31 1.93 28.83
CA GLY A 349 8.65 1.37 28.87
C GLY A 349 9.43 1.61 27.58
N VAL A 350 9.23 2.75 26.92
CA VAL A 350 10.12 3.23 25.85
C VAL A 350 11.19 4.11 26.46
N GLU A 351 12.44 3.78 26.22
CA GLU A 351 13.56 4.66 26.55
C GLU A 351 13.66 5.76 25.52
N ILE A 352 13.44 7.00 25.97
CA ILE A 352 13.43 8.17 25.08
C ILE A 352 14.83 8.78 25.04
N ASP A 353 15.48 8.69 23.88
CA ASP A 353 16.60 9.54 23.53
C ASP A 353 16.09 10.92 23.12
N SER A 354 16.44 11.95 23.89
CA SER A 354 15.93 13.30 23.68
C SER A 354 16.42 13.91 22.36
N VAL A 355 17.63 13.59 21.92
CA VAL A 355 18.16 14.08 20.64
C VAL A 355 17.41 13.45 19.47
N GLN A 356 17.17 12.13 19.54
CA GLN A 356 16.40 11.44 18.51
C GLN A 356 14.93 11.85 18.52
N PHE A 357 14.35 12.07 19.72
CA PHE A 357 12.96 12.54 19.86
C PHE A 357 12.75 13.91 19.18
N GLU A 358 13.69 14.84 19.35
CA GLU A 358 13.63 16.15 18.68
C GLU A 358 13.75 16.01 17.15
N LYS A 359 14.56 15.09 16.64
CA LYS A 359 14.65 14.81 15.19
C LYS A 359 13.35 14.24 14.63
N ASP A 360 12.72 13.33 15.36
CA ASP A 360 11.48 12.64 14.93
C ASP A 360 10.21 13.45 15.22
N LYS A 361 10.34 14.66 15.76
CA LYS A 361 9.23 15.47 16.26
C LYS A 361 8.15 15.74 15.21
N ILE A 362 8.57 15.98 13.97
CA ILE A 362 7.66 16.21 12.84
C ILE A 362 6.87 14.92 12.55
N ASP A 363 7.56 13.78 12.46
CA ASP A 363 6.93 12.48 12.21
C ASP A 363 5.94 12.10 13.32
N PHE A 364 6.30 12.38 14.57
CA PHE A 364 5.38 12.16 15.69
C PHE A 364 4.13 13.03 15.59
N ARG A 365 4.27 14.31 15.21
CA ARG A 365 3.12 15.21 15.01
C ARG A 365 2.21 14.72 13.90
N THR A 366 2.79 14.39 12.75
CA THR A 366 2.07 13.86 11.60
C THR A 366 1.34 12.55 11.97
N ARG A 367 2.03 11.64 12.67
CA ARG A 367 1.44 10.37 13.08
C ARG A 367 0.30 10.54 14.08
N ILE A 368 0.44 11.39 15.08
CA ILE A 368 -0.61 11.67 16.06
C ILE A 368 -1.83 12.29 15.36
N LYS A 369 -1.61 13.28 14.49
CA LYS A 369 -2.67 13.90 13.68
C LYS A 369 -3.40 12.85 12.84
N ALA A 370 -2.66 11.95 12.18
CA ALA A 370 -3.22 10.88 11.37
C ALA A 370 -4.03 9.86 12.17
N GLU A 371 -3.56 9.44 13.37
CA GLU A 371 -4.30 8.52 14.24
C GLU A 371 -5.61 9.15 14.73
N ILE A 372 -5.62 10.44 15.06
CA ILE A 372 -6.84 11.18 15.44
C ILE A 372 -7.78 11.26 14.24
N ALA A 373 -7.28 11.67 13.06
CA ALA A 373 -8.08 11.72 11.84
C ALA A 373 -8.72 10.36 11.48
N ARG A 374 -7.99 9.27 11.73
CA ARG A 374 -8.48 7.92 11.44
C ARG A 374 -9.69 7.52 12.28
N ILE A 375 -9.81 8.05 13.50
CA ILE A 375 -10.94 7.74 14.39
C ILE A 375 -12.23 8.35 13.84
N ASP A 376 -12.19 9.59 13.32
CA ASP A 376 -13.38 10.31 12.87
C ASP A 376 -13.68 10.11 11.37
N TRP A 377 -12.64 10.03 10.52
CA TRP A 377 -12.76 9.94 9.04
C TRP A 377 -12.20 8.64 8.45
N GLY A 378 -11.87 7.65 9.28
CA GLY A 378 -11.38 6.35 8.82
C GLY A 378 -10.07 6.44 8.03
N ASN A 379 -9.92 5.55 7.05
CA ASN A 379 -8.71 5.50 6.23
C ASN A 379 -8.51 6.76 5.40
N GLU A 380 -9.59 7.41 4.93
CA GLU A 380 -9.47 8.67 4.18
C GLU A 380 -8.77 9.75 5.01
N GLY A 381 -9.15 9.91 6.29
CA GLY A 381 -8.47 10.82 7.21
C GLY A 381 -7.00 10.49 7.40
N TRP A 382 -6.70 9.21 7.61
CA TRP A 382 -5.34 8.72 7.75
C TRP A 382 -4.45 9.05 6.55
N PHE A 383 -4.86 8.61 5.36
CA PHE A 383 -4.08 8.79 4.13
C PHE A 383 -3.96 10.27 3.74
N SER A 384 -5.00 11.07 3.97
CA SER A 384 -4.99 12.50 3.66
C SER A 384 -3.98 13.28 4.50
N VAL A 385 -3.78 12.91 5.77
CA VAL A 385 -2.75 13.54 6.62
C VAL A 385 -1.35 13.23 6.08
N TYR A 386 -1.08 11.97 5.70
CA TYR A 386 0.24 11.58 5.20
C TYR A 386 0.53 12.08 3.79
N SER A 387 -0.48 12.39 2.99
CA SER A 387 -0.28 12.77 1.59
C SER A 387 0.57 14.01 1.39
N SER A 388 0.59 14.94 2.33
CA SER A 388 1.43 16.16 2.28
C SER A 388 2.90 15.88 2.50
N ASP A 389 3.23 14.89 3.31
CA ASP A 389 4.59 14.60 3.77
C ASP A 389 5.20 13.38 3.05
N ASP A 390 4.44 12.73 2.18
CA ASP A 390 4.89 11.58 1.39
C ASP A 390 5.67 12.04 0.16
N HIS A 391 6.99 12.02 0.23
CA HIS A 391 7.88 12.48 -0.83
C HIS A 391 7.68 11.72 -2.15
N GLN A 392 7.42 10.41 -2.10
CA GLN A 392 7.14 9.61 -3.30
C GLN A 392 5.82 10.06 -3.96
N LEU A 393 4.80 10.31 -3.15
CA LEU A 393 3.52 10.81 -3.63
C LEU A 393 3.63 12.24 -4.17
N GLN A 394 4.34 13.13 -3.47
CA GLN A 394 4.55 14.51 -3.92
C GLN A 394 5.33 14.56 -5.24
N LYS A 395 6.36 13.72 -5.40
CA LYS A 395 7.07 13.57 -6.68
C LYS A 395 6.12 13.10 -7.79
N ALA A 396 5.31 12.08 -7.53
CA ALA A 396 4.35 11.55 -8.49
C ALA A 396 3.34 12.60 -8.96
N LEU A 397 2.86 13.47 -8.06
CA LEU A 397 1.94 14.55 -8.42
C LEU A 397 2.53 15.50 -9.48
N GLY A 398 3.83 15.75 -9.43
CA GLY A 398 4.55 16.60 -10.40
C GLY A 398 4.77 15.93 -11.76
N LEU A 399 4.62 14.60 -11.87
CA LEU A 399 4.97 13.85 -13.08
C LEU A 399 3.79 13.56 -14.03
N PHE A 400 2.59 14.02 -13.73
CA PHE A 400 1.43 13.77 -14.59
C PHE A 400 1.54 14.30 -16.01
N PRO A 401 2.16 15.47 -16.31
CA PRO A 401 2.37 15.90 -17.69
C PRO A 401 3.18 14.87 -18.50
N GLU A 402 4.17 14.26 -17.86
CA GLU A 402 5.01 13.24 -18.49
C GLU A 402 4.30 11.89 -18.59
N ALA A 403 3.53 11.49 -17.57
CA ALA A 403 2.69 10.31 -17.63
C ALA A 403 1.65 10.38 -18.76
N ALA A 404 1.06 11.54 -18.99
CA ALA A 404 0.15 11.78 -20.10
C ALA A 404 0.87 11.67 -21.46
N LYS A 405 2.04 12.32 -21.60
CA LYS A 405 2.86 12.28 -22.82
C LYS A 405 3.28 10.86 -23.20
N ILE A 406 3.76 10.07 -22.23
CA ILE A 406 4.16 8.67 -22.44
C ILE A 406 3.00 7.82 -22.93
N ALA A 407 1.82 8.01 -22.32
CA ALA A 407 0.62 7.26 -22.65
C ALA A 407 -0.06 7.74 -23.95
N GLY A 408 0.48 8.76 -24.62
CA GLY A 408 -0.16 9.38 -25.80
C GLY A 408 -1.49 10.06 -25.49
N LEU A 409 -1.66 10.54 -24.27
CA LEU A 409 -2.82 11.28 -23.80
C LEU A 409 -2.45 12.77 -23.79
N ASN A 410 -3.04 13.57 -24.67
CA ASN A 410 -2.83 15.02 -24.79
C ASN A 410 -3.90 15.78 -24.00
#